data_cdb1d4d53994465633db629d8f264d41
#
_entry.id   cdb1d4d53994465633db629d8f264d41
#
_cell.length_a   1.000
_cell.length_b   1.000
_cell.length_c   1.000
_cell.angle_alpha   90.00
_cell.angle_beta   90.00
_cell.angle_gamma   90.00
#
_symmetry.space_group_name_H-M   'P 1'
#
loop_
_entity.id
_entity.type
_entity.pdbx_description
1 polymer ?
#
loop_
_entity_poly.entity_id
_entity_poly.type
_entity_poly.pdbx_seq_one_letter_code
_entity_poly.pdbx_strand_id
1 'polypeptide(L)'
;PNAVFPLEYYTVEFYTFSGDPYNGYNKKLNTIMIDNSQIGSPYAMREYVHDIYYGSLNEAARVSTKHAYHDSKNQFEQTVLAQYSAAIAPYTFAVKESSDDNIETDITLTHNNIPIENKGTGLQCFIKTEMSLKRAINDIDSVLIEEPETHLSYMNMLKLIDMIKETENRQLFISTHSDLICTRLNLQKCILFNSTSQTFAQLSALTTETAEFFMKAPDNNMLQFVLSKKVILVEGDAEFILMEALYRNTLQKEMTGSGIGVIAVDGKCFKRYLEIARILHIKVAVITDNDHDYVNNITDNYSDYTQDQFVNIRIYSDTNNEHYTFEVCIYAENQEWLDTLIRPRLRTNTVLGYMTANKAEVAYELLSTKANSIIVPQYIQDAITWIDA
;
A
#
# COMPACT_ATOMS: atom_id res chain seq x y z
N PRO A 1 30.94 -2.22 17.21
CA PRO A 1 30.78 -0.78 17.38
C PRO A 1 30.23 -0.22 16.09
N ASN A 2 28.95 0.16 16.11
CA ASN A 2 28.27 0.79 14.98
C ASN A 2 28.69 2.27 14.98
N ALA A 3 29.79 2.58 14.31
CA ALA A 3 30.12 3.96 14.03
C ALA A 3 29.24 4.47 12.89
N VAL A 4 28.30 5.32 13.19
CA VAL A 4 27.55 6.08 12.19
C VAL A 4 28.46 7.23 11.77
N PHE A 5 28.97 7.19 10.55
CA PHE A 5 29.73 8.30 9.98
C PHE A 5 28.74 9.30 9.36
N PRO A 6 28.88 10.62 9.62
CA PRO A 6 28.10 11.63 8.94
C PRO A 6 28.31 11.58 7.42
N LEU A 7 27.24 11.85 6.65
CA LEU A 7 27.25 11.84 5.17
C LEU A 7 28.33 12.77 4.57
N GLU A 8 28.65 13.85 5.25
CA GLU A 8 29.70 14.82 4.87
C GLU A 8 31.12 14.24 4.82
N TYR A 9 31.35 13.05 5.38
CA TYR A 9 32.64 12.34 5.29
C TYR A 9 32.72 11.34 4.15
N TYR A 10 31.65 11.21 3.34
CA TYR A 10 31.65 10.32 2.19
C TYR A 10 31.68 11.13 0.89
N THR A 11 32.60 10.78 0.03
CA THR A 11 32.57 11.19 -1.37
C THR A 11 31.99 10.02 -2.17
N VAL A 12 30.90 10.28 -2.90
CA VAL A 12 30.33 9.28 -3.82
C VAL A 12 30.99 9.49 -5.18
N GLU A 13 31.74 8.50 -5.62
CA GLU A 13 32.36 8.48 -6.93
C GLU A 13 31.65 7.44 -7.79
N PHE A 14 31.35 7.81 -9.03
CA PHE A 14 30.73 6.93 -10.01
C PHE A 14 31.76 6.47 -11.00
N TYR A 15 31.75 5.18 -11.34
CA TYR A 15 32.61 4.57 -12.34
C TYR A 15 31.77 3.91 -13.42
N THR A 16 32.28 3.90 -14.65
CA THR A 16 31.70 3.09 -15.75
C THR A 16 31.92 1.62 -15.50
N PHE A 17 31.25 0.75 -16.23
CA PHE A 17 31.46 -0.70 -16.18
C PHE A 17 32.91 -1.10 -16.50
N SER A 18 33.63 -0.28 -17.27
CA SER A 18 35.06 -0.44 -17.59
C SER A 18 36.01 0.04 -16.49
N GLY A 19 35.47 0.63 -15.39
CA GLY A 19 36.28 1.13 -14.27
C GLY A 19 36.82 2.55 -14.45
N ASP A 20 36.38 3.26 -15.48
CA ASP A 20 36.75 4.65 -15.71
C ASP A 20 35.90 5.61 -14.83
N PRO A 21 36.47 6.68 -14.27
CA PRO A 21 35.71 7.65 -13.50
C PRO A 21 34.59 8.27 -14.35
N TYR A 22 33.36 8.27 -13.83
CA TYR A 22 32.22 8.86 -14.48
C TYR A 22 32.09 10.34 -14.14
N ASN A 23 32.52 11.22 -15.01
CA ASN A 23 32.56 12.68 -14.77
C ASN A 23 31.27 13.41 -15.09
N GLY A 24 30.18 12.71 -15.38
CA GLY A 24 28.88 13.30 -15.63
C GLY A 24 28.71 14.12 -16.93
N TYR A 25 29.75 14.23 -17.75
CA TYR A 25 29.68 15.00 -19.01
C TYR A 25 29.11 14.19 -20.19
N ASN A 26 29.16 12.87 -20.10
CA ASN A 26 28.59 12.01 -21.13
C ASN A 26 27.16 11.65 -20.78
N LYS A 27 26.38 11.37 -21.76
CA LYS A 27 24.95 11.20 -21.74
C LYS A 27 24.42 10.52 -20.48
N LYS A 28 23.71 11.25 -19.84
CA LYS A 28 23.07 11.04 -18.58
C LYS A 28 21.77 10.31 -18.78
N LEU A 29 21.44 9.48 -17.86
CA LEU A 29 20.07 9.05 -17.70
C LEU A 29 19.26 10.29 -17.29
N ASN A 30 18.28 10.66 -18.10
CA ASN A 30 17.31 11.67 -17.75
C ASN A 30 16.29 11.03 -16.84
N THR A 31 16.33 11.39 -15.55
CA THR A 31 15.45 10.84 -14.53
C THR A 31 14.53 11.91 -14.00
N ILE A 32 13.25 11.60 -13.87
CA ILE A 32 12.29 12.42 -13.11
C ILE A 32 11.98 11.73 -11.80
N MET A 33 12.01 12.49 -10.70
CA MET A 33 11.51 12.07 -9.41
C MET A 33 10.21 12.81 -9.08
N ILE A 34 9.17 12.04 -8.75
CA ILE A 34 7.86 12.53 -8.34
C ILE A 34 7.70 12.18 -6.86
N ASP A 35 7.96 13.16 -6.00
CA ASP A 35 7.77 13.04 -4.56
C ASP A 35 6.45 13.72 -4.17
N ASN A 36 5.52 12.95 -3.65
CA ASN A 36 4.21 13.43 -3.21
C ASN A 36 4.19 13.81 -1.71
N SER A 37 5.22 13.49 -0.95
CA SER A 37 5.28 13.82 0.48
C SER A 37 5.39 15.31 0.77
N GLN A 38 5.92 16.11 -0.18
CA GLN A 38 6.21 17.54 0.00
C GLN A 38 5.11 18.49 -0.50
N ILE A 39 3.97 17.98 -0.91
CA ILE A 39 2.90 18.77 -1.56
C ILE A 39 2.26 19.85 -0.64
N GLY A 40 2.41 19.77 0.66
CA GLY A 40 1.91 20.78 1.59
C GLY A 40 2.68 22.11 1.59
N SER A 41 3.80 22.22 0.86
CA SER A 41 4.59 23.43 0.81
C SER A 41 4.23 24.30 -0.41
N PRO A 42 3.84 25.57 -0.23
CA PRO A 42 3.63 26.50 -1.33
C PRO A 42 4.86 26.66 -2.23
N TYR A 43 6.06 26.45 -1.69
CA TYR A 43 7.32 26.49 -2.44
C TYR A 43 7.45 25.31 -3.40
N ALA A 44 7.15 24.10 -2.96
CA ALA A 44 7.26 22.90 -3.81
C ALA A 44 6.28 22.96 -5.00
N MET A 45 5.07 23.48 -4.79
CA MET A 45 4.12 23.66 -5.88
C MET A 45 4.56 24.73 -6.87
N ARG A 46 5.12 25.83 -6.39
CA ARG A 46 5.65 26.90 -7.25
C ARG A 46 6.81 26.41 -8.11
N GLU A 47 7.76 25.71 -7.51
CA GLU A 47 8.89 25.11 -8.23
C GLU A 47 8.40 24.13 -9.31
N TYR A 48 7.40 23.32 -8.98
CA TYR A 48 6.79 22.39 -9.92
C TYR A 48 6.09 23.10 -11.10
N VAL A 49 5.32 24.17 -10.85
CA VAL A 49 4.69 24.98 -11.90
C VAL A 49 5.74 25.64 -12.79
N HIS A 50 6.80 26.17 -12.18
CA HIS A 50 7.96 26.72 -12.88
C HIS A 50 8.57 25.68 -13.84
N ASP A 51 8.81 24.47 -13.36
CA ASP A 51 9.42 23.42 -14.17
C ASP A 51 8.54 22.98 -15.35
N ILE A 52 7.22 22.91 -15.16
CA ILE A 52 6.28 22.66 -16.24
C ILE A 52 6.33 23.77 -17.26
N TYR A 53 6.24 25.02 -16.82
CA TYR A 53 6.29 26.18 -17.71
C TYR A 53 7.59 26.23 -18.50
N TYR A 54 8.71 26.08 -17.80
CA TYR A 54 10.04 26.09 -18.41
C TYR A 54 10.23 24.96 -19.41
N GLY A 55 9.77 23.76 -19.08
CA GLY A 55 9.84 22.60 -19.96
C GLY A 55 8.89 22.63 -21.15
N SER A 56 7.84 23.46 -21.11
CA SER A 56 6.89 23.61 -22.22
C SER A 56 7.34 24.59 -23.30
N LEU A 57 8.36 25.42 -23.03
CA LEU A 57 8.84 26.47 -23.93
C LEU A 57 10.26 26.18 -24.41
N ASN A 58 10.53 26.42 -25.67
CA ASN A 58 11.91 26.52 -26.17
C ASN A 58 12.58 27.81 -25.74
N GLU A 59 13.89 27.92 -25.88
CA GLU A 59 14.68 29.08 -25.44
C GLU A 59 14.21 30.42 -26.03
N ALA A 60 13.92 30.44 -27.32
CA ALA A 60 13.42 31.66 -28.00
C ALA A 60 12.04 32.09 -27.46
N ALA A 61 11.14 31.15 -27.22
CA ALA A 61 9.83 31.41 -26.64
C ALA A 61 9.94 31.93 -25.20
N ARG A 62 10.87 31.40 -24.39
CA ARG A 62 11.12 31.88 -23.02
C ARG A 62 11.55 33.35 -23.02
N VAL A 63 12.51 33.70 -23.85
CA VAL A 63 12.99 35.11 -23.98
C VAL A 63 11.86 36.01 -24.43
N SER A 64 11.11 35.61 -25.47
CA SER A 64 9.99 36.41 -26.00
C SER A 64 8.88 36.62 -24.96
N THR A 65 8.52 35.58 -24.22
CA THR A 65 7.48 35.67 -23.18
C THR A 65 7.92 36.57 -22.02
N LYS A 66 9.19 36.51 -21.64
CA LYS A 66 9.76 37.36 -20.60
C LYS A 66 9.73 38.83 -21.02
N HIS A 67 10.11 39.16 -22.26
CA HIS A 67 9.99 40.51 -22.79
C HIS A 67 8.54 41.00 -22.81
N ALA A 68 7.61 40.20 -23.30
CA ALA A 68 6.19 40.57 -23.34
C ALA A 68 5.61 40.84 -21.95
N TYR A 69 6.08 40.10 -20.94
CA TYR A 69 5.66 40.29 -19.55
C TYR A 69 6.20 41.63 -18.99
N HIS A 70 7.46 41.96 -19.21
CA HIS A 70 8.04 43.26 -18.83
C HIS A 70 7.35 44.42 -19.53
N ASP A 71 7.07 44.28 -20.82
CA ASP A 71 6.34 45.33 -21.57
C ASP A 71 4.94 45.55 -21.00
N SER A 72 4.25 44.48 -20.59
CA SER A 72 2.94 44.56 -19.94
C SER A 72 3.00 45.27 -18.57
N LYS A 73 4.04 45.02 -17.77
CA LYS A 73 4.28 45.74 -16.50
C LYS A 73 4.54 47.23 -16.74
N ASN A 74 5.39 47.57 -17.69
CA ASN A 74 5.68 48.94 -18.06
C ASN A 74 4.42 49.67 -18.58
N GLN A 75 3.62 49.02 -19.41
CA GLN A 75 2.36 49.56 -19.88
C GLN A 75 1.37 49.82 -18.74
N PHE A 76 1.24 48.90 -17.80
CA PHE A 76 0.39 49.06 -16.61
C PHE A 76 0.85 50.25 -15.77
N GLU A 77 2.15 50.43 -15.58
CA GLU A 77 2.73 51.54 -14.85
C GLU A 77 2.41 52.90 -15.50
N GLN A 78 2.62 52.97 -16.80
CA GLN A 78 2.39 54.22 -17.57
C GLN A 78 0.91 54.56 -17.73
N THR A 79 0.03 53.57 -17.81
CA THR A 79 -1.41 53.82 -18.09
C THR A 79 -2.26 53.86 -16.83
N VAL A 80 -2.01 52.99 -15.86
CA VAL A 80 -2.83 52.87 -14.66
C VAL A 80 -2.21 53.60 -13.47
N LEU A 81 -0.96 53.26 -13.10
CA LEU A 81 -0.33 53.85 -11.91
C LEU A 81 -0.01 55.35 -12.08
N ALA A 82 0.31 55.81 -13.30
CA ALA A 82 0.54 57.20 -13.57
C ALA A 82 -0.65 58.10 -13.20
N GLN A 83 -1.89 57.63 -13.36
CA GLN A 83 -3.09 58.40 -13.00
C GLN A 83 -3.18 58.71 -11.51
N TYR A 84 -2.65 57.82 -10.66
CA TYR A 84 -2.67 57.95 -9.20
C TYR A 84 -1.43 58.65 -8.66
N SER A 85 -0.33 58.69 -9.44
CA SER A 85 0.93 59.31 -9.08
C SER A 85 0.82 60.83 -8.96
N ALA A 86 -0.08 61.47 -9.71
CA ALA A 86 -0.31 62.91 -9.64
C ALA A 86 -0.75 63.39 -8.23
N ALA A 87 -1.42 62.55 -7.47
CA ALA A 87 -1.92 62.88 -6.13
C ALA A 87 -0.82 62.85 -5.05
N ILE A 88 0.34 62.26 -5.34
CA ILE A 88 1.45 62.08 -4.38
C ILE A 88 2.74 62.77 -4.81
N ALA A 89 2.67 63.68 -5.74
CA ALA A 89 3.87 64.41 -6.22
C ALA A 89 4.69 65.00 -5.05
N PRO A 90 6.03 64.92 -5.07
CA PRO A 90 6.90 64.50 -6.19
C PRO A 90 7.16 62.99 -6.32
N TYR A 91 6.46 62.16 -5.58
CA TYR A 91 6.62 60.68 -5.64
C TYR A 91 5.72 60.10 -6.73
N THR A 92 6.08 58.90 -7.20
CA THR A 92 5.31 58.14 -8.18
C THR A 92 5.13 56.71 -7.73
N PHE A 93 4.02 56.08 -8.11
CA PHE A 93 3.86 54.65 -7.97
C PHE A 93 4.58 53.96 -9.13
N ALA A 94 5.35 52.93 -8.80
CA ALA A 94 6.02 52.08 -9.78
C ALA A 94 5.76 50.62 -9.44
N VAL A 95 5.79 49.74 -10.41
CA VAL A 95 5.81 48.29 -10.19
C VAL A 95 7.20 47.95 -9.63
N LYS A 96 7.25 47.26 -8.49
CA LYS A 96 8.53 46.91 -7.89
C LYS A 96 9.30 45.96 -8.84
N GLU A 97 10.49 46.39 -9.22
CA GLU A 97 11.45 45.50 -9.89
C GLU A 97 12.30 44.81 -8.82
N SER A 98 12.12 43.52 -8.65
CA SER A 98 13.03 42.71 -7.85
C SER A 98 13.79 41.75 -8.75
N SER A 99 14.96 41.31 -8.33
CA SER A 99 15.72 40.26 -9.03
C SER A 99 14.94 38.94 -9.15
N ASP A 100 13.90 38.80 -8.34
CA ASP A 100 13.01 37.63 -8.27
C ASP A 100 11.68 37.85 -8.99
N ASP A 101 11.45 39.03 -9.60
CA ASP A 101 10.26 39.32 -10.41
C ASP A 101 10.36 38.67 -11.79
N ASN A 102 10.25 37.36 -11.77
CA ASN A 102 10.20 36.57 -12.99
C ASN A 102 8.75 36.17 -13.26
N ILE A 103 8.38 36.17 -14.54
CA ILE A 103 7.08 35.64 -14.98
C ILE A 103 6.81 34.26 -14.35
N GLU A 104 7.87 33.51 -14.10
CA GLU A 104 7.83 32.16 -13.49
C GLU A 104 7.27 32.17 -12.08
N THR A 105 7.38 33.28 -11.32
CA THR A 105 6.80 33.36 -9.95
C THR A 105 5.33 33.76 -9.95
N ASP A 106 4.84 34.35 -11.03
CA ASP A 106 3.49 34.87 -11.16
C ASP A 106 2.56 33.93 -11.95
N ILE A 107 3.12 32.85 -12.50
CA ILE A 107 2.35 31.82 -13.22
C ILE A 107 1.83 30.75 -12.24
N THR A 108 0.58 30.37 -12.41
CA THR A 108 0.00 29.18 -11.78
C THR A 108 -0.70 28.31 -12.80
N LEU A 109 -0.82 27.01 -12.49
CA LEU A 109 -1.69 26.12 -13.25
C LEU A 109 -3.12 26.24 -12.72
N THR A 110 -4.08 26.26 -13.63
CA THR A 110 -5.51 26.27 -13.27
C THR A 110 -6.19 25.01 -13.78
N HIS A 111 -7.08 24.48 -12.97
CA HIS A 111 -7.98 23.40 -13.36
C HIS A 111 -9.42 23.84 -13.06
N ASN A 112 -10.29 23.90 -14.08
CA ASN A 112 -11.64 24.45 -13.98
C ASN A 112 -11.64 25.91 -13.43
N ASN A 113 -10.75 26.76 -13.94
CA ASN A 113 -10.57 28.16 -13.53
C ASN A 113 -10.21 28.38 -12.04
N ILE A 114 -9.79 27.34 -11.35
CA ILE A 114 -9.32 27.43 -9.96
C ILE A 114 -7.83 27.09 -9.96
N PRO A 115 -6.97 27.98 -9.39
CA PRO A 115 -5.55 27.67 -9.21
C PRO A 115 -5.33 26.36 -8.46
N ILE A 116 -4.30 25.60 -8.86
CA ILE A 116 -4.02 24.29 -8.28
C ILE A 116 -3.75 24.42 -6.78
N GLU A 117 -3.09 25.47 -6.34
CA GLU A 117 -2.77 25.74 -4.94
C GLU A 117 -4.03 25.83 -4.06
N ASN A 118 -5.16 26.21 -4.66
CA ASN A 118 -6.47 26.31 -3.99
C ASN A 118 -7.30 25.02 -4.08
N LYS A 119 -6.76 23.94 -4.63
CA LYS A 119 -7.38 22.62 -4.68
C LYS A 119 -6.99 21.80 -3.46
N GLY A 120 -7.79 20.78 -3.15
CA GLY A 120 -7.43 19.80 -2.10
C GLY A 120 -6.12 19.06 -2.47
N THR A 121 -5.33 18.72 -1.45
CA THR A 121 -4.00 18.11 -1.59
C THR A 121 -4.00 16.87 -2.49
N GLY A 122 -5.00 16.00 -2.39
CA GLY A 122 -5.11 14.82 -3.25
C GLY A 122 -5.22 15.15 -4.74
N LEU A 123 -5.96 16.20 -5.11
CA LEU A 123 -6.04 16.62 -6.51
C LEU A 123 -4.74 17.29 -6.98
N GLN A 124 -4.06 18.02 -6.09
CA GLN A 124 -2.72 18.57 -6.38
C GLN A 124 -1.72 17.45 -6.67
N CYS A 125 -1.69 16.39 -5.83
CA CYS A 125 -0.86 15.19 -6.04
C CYS A 125 -1.15 14.54 -7.39
N PHE A 126 -2.44 14.33 -7.67
CA PHE A 126 -2.86 13.69 -8.91
C PHE A 126 -2.42 14.48 -10.14
N ILE A 127 -2.67 15.81 -10.18
CA ILE A 127 -2.30 16.66 -11.29
C ILE A 127 -0.77 16.71 -11.45
N LYS A 128 -0.02 16.82 -10.35
CA LYS A 128 1.44 16.78 -10.38
C LYS A 128 1.95 15.49 -11.04
N THR A 129 1.46 14.35 -10.59
CA THR A 129 1.88 13.07 -11.13
C THR A 129 1.47 12.91 -12.60
N GLU A 130 0.23 13.27 -12.95
CA GLU A 130 -0.28 13.23 -14.33
C GLU A 130 0.60 14.07 -15.28
N MET A 131 0.87 15.30 -14.91
CA MET A 131 1.67 16.22 -15.75
C MET A 131 3.13 15.76 -15.86
N SER A 132 3.70 15.25 -14.77
CA SER A 132 5.07 14.70 -14.77
C SER A 132 5.17 13.46 -15.66
N LEU A 133 4.20 12.56 -15.60
CA LEU A 133 4.15 11.39 -16.48
C LEU A 133 3.97 11.78 -17.95
N LYS A 134 3.11 12.77 -18.25
CA LYS A 134 2.92 13.27 -19.61
C LYS A 134 4.17 13.96 -20.17
N ARG A 135 4.85 14.76 -19.34
CA ARG A 135 6.11 15.41 -19.73
C ARG A 135 7.21 14.40 -20.02
N ALA A 136 7.20 13.30 -19.30
CA ALA A 136 8.16 12.22 -19.45
C ALA A 136 8.20 11.61 -20.87
N ILE A 137 7.30 11.96 -21.79
CA ILE A 137 7.10 11.25 -23.05
C ILE A 137 8.28 11.35 -24.04
N ASN A 138 9.10 12.37 -24.03
CA ASN A 138 10.03 12.55 -25.13
C ASN A 138 11.52 12.34 -24.83
N ASP A 139 12.01 12.55 -23.58
CA ASP A 139 13.45 12.54 -23.30
C ASP A 139 13.85 11.93 -21.95
N ILE A 140 12.98 11.12 -21.32
CA ILE A 140 13.21 10.58 -19.97
C ILE A 140 13.42 9.09 -20.05
N ASP A 141 14.54 8.64 -19.48
CA ASP A 141 14.94 7.23 -19.44
C ASP A 141 14.31 6.48 -18.24
N SER A 142 14.17 7.16 -17.11
CA SER A 142 13.61 6.56 -15.89
C SER A 142 12.73 7.53 -15.11
N VAL A 143 11.71 6.98 -14.46
CA VAL A 143 10.77 7.70 -13.59
C VAL A 143 10.78 7.06 -12.22
N LEU A 144 11.01 7.88 -11.20
CA LEU A 144 10.92 7.49 -9.79
C LEU A 144 9.66 8.13 -9.20
N ILE A 145 8.80 7.34 -8.58
CA ILE A 145 7.58 7.83 -7.93
C ILE A 145 7.62 7.38 -6.47
N GLU A 146 7.56 8.35 -5.56
CA GLU A 146 7.51 8.11 -4.13
C GLU A 146 6.09 8.30 -3.63
N GLU A 147 5.57 7.25 -2.99
CA GLU A 147 4.25 7.21 -2.37
C GLU A 147 3.13 7.85 -3.19
N PRO A 148 2.88 7.36 -4.41
CA PRO A 148 1.88 7.95 -5.30
C PRO A 148 0.46 7.91 -4.73
N GLU A 149 0.19 7.04 -3.75
CA GLU A 149 -1.09 6.92 -3.05
C GLU A 149 -1.39 8.06 -2.08
N THR A 150 -0.36 8.82 -1.68
CA THR A 150 -0.49 9.83 -0.63
C THR A 150 -1.56 10.88 -1.00
N HIS A 151 -2.53 11.06 -0.10
CA HIS A 151 -3.68 11.95 -0.25
C HIS A 151 -4.64 11.61 -1.40
N LEU A 152 -4.47 10.51 -2.13
CA LEU A 152 -5.38 10.14 -3.21
C LEU A 152 -6.62 9.42 -2.69
N SER A 153 -7.77 9.73 -3.29
CA SER A 153 -8.96 8.89 -3.16
C SER A 153 -8.78 7.60 -3.96
N TYR A 154 -9.49 6.55 -3.59
CA TYR A 154 -9.47 5.26 -4.29
C TYR A 154 -9.65 5.40 -5.81
N MET A 155 -10.61 6.23 -6.25
CA MET A 155 -10.87 6.45 -7.69
C MET A 155 -9.73 7.17 -8.41
N ASN A 156 -9.07 8.12 -7.73
CA ASN A 156 -7.91 8.81 -8.31
C ASN A 156 -6.69 7.89 -8.36
N MET A 157 -6.56 6.99 -7.39
CA MET A 157 -5.51 5.97 -7.39
C MET A 157 -5.67 4.98 -8.55
N LEU A 158 -6.90 4.51 -8.84
CA LEU A 158 -7.14 3.67 -10.02
C LEU A 158 -6.75 4.37 -11.32
N LYS A 159 -7.15 5.64 -11.49
CA LYS A 159 -6.76 6.44 -12.66
C LYS A 159 -5.24 6.60 -12.77
N LEU A 160 -4.56 6.81 -11.64
CA LEU A 160 -3.10 6.91 -11.61
C LEU A 160 -2.43 5.60 -12.03
N ILE A 161 -2.91 4.47 -11.53
CA ILE A 161 -2.41 3.14 -11.91
C ILE A 161 -2.57 2.91 -13.42
N ASP A 162 -3.71 3.30 -14.00
CA ASP A 162 -3.92 3.16 -15.43
C ASP A 162 -2.96 4.06 -16.24
N MET A 163 -2.75 5.31 -15.81
CA MET A 163 -1.75 6.18 -16.44
C MET A 163 -0.32 5.63 -16.34
N ILE A 164 0.03 5.03 -15.20
CA ILE A 164 1.33 4.38 -15.01
C ILE A 164 1.50 3.20 -15.98
N LYS A 165 0.46 2.39 -16.18
CA LYS A 165 0.48 1.26 -17.12
C LYS A 165 0.68 1.71 -18.57
N GLU A 166 0.13 2.86 -18.94
CA GLU A 166 0.29 3.44 -20.28
C GLU A 166 1.70 4.00 -20.53
N THR A 167 2.52 4.13 -19.48
CA THR A 167 3.90 4.63 -19.58
C THR A 167 4.83 3.53 -20.10
N GLU A 168 4.51 2.92 -21.22
CA GLU A 168 5.31 1.86 -21.84
C GLU A 168 6.68 2.38 -22.30
N ASN A 169 7.70 1.50 -22.27
CA ASN A 169 9.10 1.69 -22.74
C ASN A 169 10.03 2.53 -21.81
N ARG A 170 9.73 2.68 -20.53
CA ARG A 170 10.62 3.34 -19.57
C ARG A 170 10.86 2.50 -18.35
N GLN A 171 11.99 2.75 -17.70
CA GLN A 171 12.25 2.17 -16.40
C GLN A 171 11.49 2.97 -15.33
N LEU A 172 10.61 2.30 -14.62
CA LEU A 172 9.78 2.88 -13.58
C LEU A 172 10.13 2.25 -12.23
N PHE A 173 10.38 3.08 -11.23
CA PHE A 173 10.56 2.70 -9.84
C PHE A 173 9.49 3.38 -9.00
N ILE A 174 8.78 2.60 -8.19
CA ILE A 174 7.72 3.11 -7.32
C ILE A 174 7.99 2.62 -5.90
N SER A 175 8.09 3.54 -4.95
CA SER A 175 8.01 3.21 -3.54
C SER A 175 6.58 3.42 -3.05
N THR A 176 6.00 2.43 -2.36
CA THR A 176 4.59 2.46 -1.97
C THR A 176 4.32 1.58 -0.77
N HIS A 177 3.30 1.92 0.01
CA HIS A 177 2.68 1.08 1.03
C HIS A 177 1.29 0.59 0.61
N SER A 178 0.88 0.80 -0.63
CA SER A 178 -0.46 0.48 -1.11
C SER A 178 -0.55 -0.92 -1.69
N ASP A 179 -1.40 -1.77 -1.10
CA ASP A 179 -1.78 -3.07 -1.65
C ASP A 179 -2.25 -2.95 -3.10
N LEU A 180 -3.06 -1.94 -3.36
CA LEU A 180 -3.65 -1.69 -4.66
C LEU A 180 -2.59 -1.44 -5.73
N ILE A 181 -1.57 -0.65 -5.42
CA ILE A 181 -0.46 -0.36 -6.36
C ILE A 181 0.36 -1.62 -6.60
N CYS A 182 0.79 -2.31 -5.54
CA CYS A 182 1.59 -3.52 -5.63
C CYS A 182 0.90 -4.61 -6.47
N THR A 183 -0.37 -4.85 -6.18
CA THR A 183 -1.13 -5.92 -6.84
C THR A 183 -1.54 -5.56 -8.26
N ARG A 184 -1.91 -4.31 -8.53
CA ARG A 184 -2.43 -3.89 -9.85
C ARG A 184 -1.36 -3.61 -10.91
N LEU A 185 -0.13 -3.29 -10.49
CA LEU A 185 0.95 -3.07 -11.46
C LEU A 185 1.62 -4.39 -11.86
N ASN A 186 2.38 -4.99 -11.02
CA ASN A 186 2.95 -6.34 -11.23
C ASN A 186 3.60 -6.85 -9.96
N LEU A 187 2.94 -7.77 -9.28
CA LEU A 187 3.42 -8.31 -8.01
C LEU A 187 4.78 -9.02 -8.12
N GLN A 188 5.07 -9.71 -9.23
CA GLN A 188 6.35 -10.39 -9.45
C GLN A 188 7.54 -9.43 -9.55
N LYS A 189 7.30 -8.16 -9.84
CA LYS A 189 8.34 -7.12 -9.87
C LYS A 189 8.53 -6.40 -8.53
N CYS A 190 7.73 -6.74 -7.52
CA CYS A 190 7.86 -6.13 -6.21
C CYS A 190 9.15 -6.56 -5.52
N ILE A 191 9.82 -5.59 -4.93
CA ILE A 191 10.95 -5.77 -4.04
C ILE A 191 10.52 -5.31 -2.65
N LEU A 192 10.48 -6.24 -1.71
CA LEU A 192 10.06 -6.00 -0.34
C LEU A 192 11.27 -5.67 0.52
N PHE A 193 11.23 -4.52 1.19
CA PHE A 193 12.24 -4.13 2.16
C PHE A 193 11.73 -4.39 3.56
N ASN A 194 12.43 -5.22 4.32
CA ASN A 194 12.12 -5.48 5.71
C ASN A 194 13.05 -4.68 6.62
N SER A 195 12.48 -3.74 7.37
CA SER A 195 13.22 -2.88 8.28
C SER A 195 13.96 -3.64 9.40
N THR A 196 13.52 -4.84 9.72
CA THR A 196 14.09 -5.64 10.83
C THR A 196 15.25 -6.52 10.40
N SER A 197 15.24 -7.04 9.17
CA SER A 197 16.27 -7.98 8.69
C SER A 197 17.37 -7.32 7.89
N GLN A 198 17.23 -6.06 7.50
CA GLN A 198 18.11 -5.33 6.56
C GLN A 198 18.32 -6.10 5.24
N THR A 199 17.41 -7.01 4.93
CA THR A 199 17.42 -7.81 3.70
C THR A 199 16.24 -7.38 2.84
N PHE A 200 16.39 -7.58 1.54
CA PHE A 200 15.29 -7.43 0.60
C PHE A 200 14.82 -8.81 0.13
N ALA A 201 13.58 -8.92 -0.22
CA ALA A 201 13.00 -10.12 -0.82
C ALA A 201 12.30 -9.75 -2.13
N GLN A 202 12.41 -10.62 -3.12
CA GLN A 202 11.78 -10.45 -4.42
C GLN A 202 10.67 -11.48 -4.60
N LEU A 203 9.55 -11.04 -5.16
CA LEU A 203 8.42 -11.91 -5.50
C LEU A 203 8.51 -12.46 -6.93
N SER A 204 9.66 -12.36 -7.58
CA SER A 204 9.90 -12.86 -8.95
C SER A 204 9.76 -14.38 -9.11
N ALA A 205 9.85 -15.13 -8.01
CA ALA A 205 9.65 -16.58 -7.98
C ALA A 205 8.19 -17.02 -7.84
N LEU A 206 7.23 -16.07 -7.69
CA LEU A 206 5.81 -16.40 -7.70
C LEU A 206 5.37 -16.95 -9.04
N THR A 207 4.48 -17.94 -9.00
CA THR A 207 3.81 -18.41 -10.21
C THR A 207 2.95 -17.30 -10.81
N THR A 208 2.78 -17.32 -12.13
CA THR A 208 1.93 -16.37 -12.83
C THR A 208 0.49 -16.43 -12.33
N GLU A 209 -0.01 -17.61 -12.06
CA GLU A 209 -1.37 -17.83 -11.54
C GLU A 209 -1.57 -17.19 -10.17
N THR A 210 -0.59 -17.27 -9.28
CA THR A 210 -0.66 -16.63 -7.96
C THR A 210 -0.57 -15.12 -8.07
N ALA A 211 0.33 -14.59 -8.90
CA ALA A 211 0.43 -13.16 -9.15
C ALA A 211 -0.86 -12.60 -9.74
N GLU A 212 -1.44 -13.26 -10.75
CA GLU A 212 -2.71 -12.87 -11.37
C GLU A 212 -3.90 -12.97 -10.41
N PHE A 213 -3.91 -13.96 -9.52
CA PHE A 213 -4.94 -14.07 -8.49
C PHE A 213 -4.98 -12.81 -7.62
N PHE A 214 -3.84 -12.40 -7.04
CA PHE A 214 -3.76 -11.20 -6.21
C PHE A 214 -4.02 -9.90 -6.99
N MET A 215 -3.72 -9.86 -8.28
CA MET A 215 -4.07 -8.72 -9.14
C MET A 215 -5.57 -8.57 -9.35
N LYS A 216 -6.33 -9.65 -9.33
CA LYS A 216 -7.78 -9.69 -9.63
C LYS A 216 -8.64 -9.75 -8.38
N ALA A 217 -8.14 -10.33 -7.29
CA ALA A 217 -8.90 -10.46 -6.05
C ALA A 217 -9.07 -9.10 -5.37
N PRO A 218 -10.28 -8.72 -4.97
CA PRO A 218 -10.48 -7.56 -4.12
C PRO A 218 -9.99 -7.88 -2.70
N ASP A 219 -9.60 -6.86 -1.96
CA ASP A 219 -9.35 -6.88 -0.49
C ASP A 219 -8.53 -8.07 0.01
N ASN A 220 -7.43 -8.37 -0.68
CA ASN A 220 -6.66 -9.59 -0.42
C ASN A 220 -5.64 -9.49 0.73
N ASN A 221 -5.57 -8.37 1.47
CA ASN A 221 -4.65 -8.14 2.59
C ASN A 221 -3.18 -8.59 2.30
N MET A 222 -2.78 -8.57 1.04
CA MET A 222 -1.52 -9.13 0.57
C MET A 222 -0.33 -8.39 1.21
N LEU A 223 -0.39 -7.06 1.28
CA LEU A 223 0.69 -6.27 1.89
C LEU A 223 0.79 -6.53 3.38
N GLN A 224 -0.35 -6.62 4.09
CA GLN A 224 -0.38 -7.02 5.49
C GLN A 224 0.28 -8.39 5.68
N PHE A 225 0.01 -9.34 4.79
CA PHE A 225 0.62 -10.66 4.83
C PHE A 225 2.13 -10.61 4.65
N VAL A 226 2.63 -9.95 3.59
CA VAL A 226 4.08 -9.93 3.28
C VAL A 226 4.91 -9.11 4.28
N LEU A 227 4.29 -8.16 4.98
CA LEU A 227 4.95 -7.37 6.03
C LEU A 227 4.90 -8.05 7.40
N SER A 228 4.07 -9.09 7.56
CA SER A 228 3.97 -9.83 8.81
C SER A 228 5.07 -10.88 8.93
N LYS A 229 5.54 -11.13 10.16
CA LYS A 229 6.49 -12.21 10.45
C LYS A 229 5.81 -13.53 10.76
N LYS A 230 4.65 -13.43 11.41
CA LYS A 230 3.82 -14.55 11.88
C LYS A 230 2.38 -14.25 11.47
N VAL A 231 1.70 -15.22 10.85
CA VAL A 231 0.33 -15.04 10.38
C VAL A 231 -0.50 -16.29 10.69
N ILE A 232 -1.70 -16.09 11.19
CA ILE A 232 -2.77 -17.08 11.22
C ILE A 232 -3.68 -16.80 10.02
N LEU A 233 -3.80 -17.77 9.12
CA LEU A 233 -4.75 -17.71 8.02
C LEU A 233 -6.00 -18.49 8.42
N VAL A 234 -7.18 -17.89 8.26
CA VAL A 234 -8.47 -18.50 8.56
C VAL A 234 -9.40 -18.45 7.35
N GLU A 235 -10.45 -19.28 7.32
CA GLU A 235 -11.34 -19.34 6.15
C GLU A 235 -12.22 -18.11 6.01
N GLY A 236 -12.77 -17.60 7.11
CA GLY A 236 -13.75 -16.54 7.05
C GLY A 236 -13.84 -15.65 8.28
N ASP A 237 -14.93 -14.88 8.31
CA ASP A 237 -15.15 -13.83 9.32
C ASP A 237 -15.37 -14.40 10.73
N ALA A 238 -15.96 -15.57 10.88
CA ALA A 238 -16.29 -16.13 12.21
C ALA A 238 -15.00 -16.44 12.99
N GLU A 239 -14.05 -17.11 12.36
CA GLU A 239 -12.73 -17.39 12.91
C GLU A 239 -11.97 -16.10 13.18
N PHE A 240 -11.99 -15.16 12.23
CA PHE A 240 -11.32 -13.87 12.38
C PHE A 240 -11.85 -13.10 13.60
N ILE A 241 -13.16 -13.00 13.75
CA ILE A 241 -13.82 -12.29 14.86
C ILE A 241 -13.44 -12.89 16.21
N LEU A 242 -13.37 -14.23 16.31
CA LEU A 242 -13.11 -14.91 17.57
C LEU A 242 -11.62 -15.09 17.89
N MET A 243 -10.71 -14.94 16.93
CA MET A 243 -9.31 -15.32 17.06
C MET A 243 -8.60 -14.68 18.26
N GLU A 244 -8.82 -13.41 18.55
CA GLU A 244 -8.21 -12.76 19.72
C GLU A 244 -8.68 -13.36 21.04
N ALA A 245 -9.97 -13.71 21.14
CA ALA A 245 -10.52 -14.35 22.32
C ALA A 245 -9.99 -15.78 22.48
N LEU A 246 -9.92 -16.54 21.37
CA LEU A 246 -9.36 -17.89 21.36
C LEU A 246 -7.87 -17.89 21.75
N TYR A 247 -7.10 -16.93 21.23
CA TYR A 247 -5.70 -16.73 21.59
C TYR A 247 -5.54 -16.44 23.09
N ARG A 248 -6.31 -15.48 23.62
CA ARG A 248 -6.29 -15.14 25.04
C ARG A 248 -6.68 -16.32 25.93
N ASN A 249 -7.72 -17.08 25.54
CA ASN A 249 -8.16 -18.24 26.32
C ASN A 249 -7.14 -19.38 26.30
N THR A 250 -6.37 -19.53 25.20
CA THR A 250 -5.33 -20.56 25.08
C THR A 250 -4.08 -20.20 25.88
N LEU A 251 -3.57 -18.98 25.73
CA LEU A 251 -2.25 -18.60 26.26
C LEU A 251 -2.31 -17.72 27.52
N GLN A 252 -3.51 -17.31 27.93
CA GLN A 252 -3.72 -16.39 29.06
C GLN A 252 -2.96 -15.05 28.90
N LYS A 253 -2.80 -14.57 27.67
CA LYS A 253 -2.18 -13.29 27.34
C LYS A 253 -2.88 -12.64 26.14
N GLU A 254 -2.74 -11.32 26.01
CA GLU A 254 -3.32 -10.59 24.91
C GLU A 254 -2.55 -10.86 23.61
N MET A 255 -3.26 -10.90 22.48
CA MET A 255 -2.66 -11.06 21.16
C MET A 255 -1.98 -9.77 20.68
N THR A 256 -2.48 -8.62 21.13
CA THR A 256 -1.90 -7.31 20.83
C THR A 256 -0.43 -7.25 21.24
N GLY A 257 0.44 -6.88 20.30
CA GLY A 257 1.89 -6.81 20.51
C GLY A 257 2.65 -8.13 20.32
N SER A 258 1.96 -9.24 20.03
CA SER A 258 2.62 -10.53 19.72
C SER A 258 3.34 -10.55 18.35
N GLY A 259 3.02 -9.60 17.49
CA GLY A 259 3.51 -9.57 16.10
C GLY A 259 2.85 -10.61 15.19
N ILE A 260 1.74 -11.21 15.63
CA ILE A 260 0.96 -12.17 14.84
C ILE A 260 -0.18 -11.43 14.14
N GLY A 261 -0.23 -11.54 12.82
CA GLY A 261 -1.37 -11.08 12.01
C GLY A 261 -2.42 -12.18 11.87
N VAL A 262 -3.70 -11.81 11.78
CA VAL A 262 -4.79 -12.73 11.40
C VAL A 262 -5.35 -12.25 10.07
N ILE A 263 -5.54 -13.17 9.13
CA ILE A 263 -6.09 -12.87 7.80
C ILE A 263 -7.16 -13.88 7.46
N ALA A 264 -8.38 -13.39 7.20
CA ALA A 264 -9.44 -14.17 6.59
C ALA A 264 -9.22 -14.22 5.07
N VAL A 265 -9.23 -15.42 4.48
CA VAL A 265 -8.82 -15.66 3.08
C VAL A 265 -10.01 -15.75 2.14
N ASP A 266 -11.23 -15.66 2.68
CA ASP A 266 -12.49 -15.80 1.92
C ASP A 266 -12.50 -17.06 1.03
N GLY A 267 -12.64 -18.22 1.65
CA GLY A 267 -12.63 -19.52 0.99
C GLY A 267 -11.26 -20.21 0.97
N LYS A 268 -11.06 -21.16 0.05
CA LYS A 268 -9.92 -22.10 0.08
C LYS A 268 -8.67 -21.63 -0.69
N CYS A 269 -8.40 -20.31 -0.74
CA CYS A 269 -7.26 -19.76 -1.47
C CYS A 269 -5.93 -19.81 -0.70
N PHE A 270 -5.84 -20.58 0.39
CA PHE A 270 -4.65 -20.66 1.25
C PHE A 270 -3.35 -20.91 0.47
N LYS A 271 -3.36 -21.79 -0.53
CA LYS A 271 -2.17 -22.17 -1.29
C LYS A 271 -1.48 -20.96 -1.95
N ARG A 272 -2.23 -19.91 -2.30
CA ARG A 272 -1.67 -18.68 -2.86
C ARG A 272 -0.83 -17.91 -1.84
N TYR A 273 -1.31 -17.85 -0.60
CA TYR A 273 -0.55 -17.25 0.51
C TYR A 273 0.62 -18.14 0.93
N LEU A 274 0.45 -19.46 0.91
CA LEU A 274 1.52 -20.41 1.25
C LEU A 274 2.68 -20.37 0.25
N GLU A 275 2.41 -20.10 -1.02
CA GLU A 275 3.46 -19.87 -2.03
C GLU A 275 4.31 -18.64 -1.66
N ILE A 276 3.67 -17.53 -1.26
CA ILE A 276 4.38 -16.35 -0.78
C ILE A 276 5.15 -16.66 0.52
N ALA A 277 4.50 -17.34 1.48
CA ALA A 277 5.12 -17.72 2.75
C ALA A 277 6.40 -18.55 2.57
N ARG A 278 6.41 -19.43 1.58
CA ARG A 278 7.58 -20.23 1.21
C ARG A 278 8.73 -19.36 0.70
N ILE A 279 8.44 -18.36 -0.14
CA ILE A 279 9.45 -17.46 -0.73
C ILE A 279 10.01 -16.50 0.32
N LEU A 280 9.14 -15.95 1.18
CA LEU A 280 9.48 -14.93 2.16
C LEU A 280 9.82 -15.48 3.54
N HIS A 281 9.73 -16.80 3.75
CA HIS A 281 9.92 -17.47 5.03
C HIS A 281 9.03 -16.93 6.16
N ILE A 282 7.81 -16.50 5.82
CA ILE A 282 6.81 -16.06 6.80
C ILE A 282 6.32 -17.28 7.57
N LYS A 283 6.24 -17.18 8.91
CA LYS A 283 5.68 -18.25 9.75
C LYS A 283 4.16 -18.22 9.66
N VAL A 284 3.55 -19.30 9.16
CA VAL A 284 2.11 -19.36 8.85
C VAL A 284 1.45 -20.58 9.50
N ALA A 285 0.42 -20.32 10.30
CA ALA A 285 -0.52 -21.33 10.73
C ALA A 285 -1.82 -21.18 9.93
N VAL A 286 -2.20 -22.20 9.18
CA VAL A 286 -3.51 -22.25 8.51
C VAL A 286 -4.48 -22.98 9.44
N ILE A 287 -5.63 -22.38 9.72
CA ILE A 287 -6.75 -22.98 10.42
C ILE A 287 -7.87 -23.13 9.40
N THR A 288 -8.26 -24.36 9.10
CA THR A 288 -9.19 -24.70 8.01
C THR A 288 -10.11 -25.86 8.38
N ASP A 289 -11.28 -25.89 7.77
CA ASP A 289 -12.28 -26.92 7.93
C ASP A 289 -11.87 -28.22 7.21
N ASN A 290 -12.26 -29.39 7.74
CA ASN A 290 -12.03 -30.68 7.07
C ASN A 290 -13.15 -31.05 6.08
N ASP A 291 -14.30 -30.35 6.10
CA ASP A 291 -15.46 -30.58 5.23
C ASP A 291 -15.87 -32.06 5.12
N HIS A 292 -15.94 -32.79 6.24
CA HIS A 292 -16.26 -34.21 6.36
C HIS A 292 -15.21 -35.18 5.81
N ASP A 293 -14.06 -34.71 5.32
CA ASP A 293 -13.03 -35.58 4.77
C ASP A 293 -11.61 -35.03 5.05
N TYR A 294 -11.11 -35.30 6.23
CA TYR A 294 -9.79 -34.88 6.67
C TYR A 294 -8.66 -35.36 5.75
N VAL A 295 -8.76 -36.62 5.26
CA VAL A 295 -7.69 -37.19 4.43
C VAL A 295 -7.57 -36.44 3.11
N ASN A 296 -8.64 -36.33 2.35
CA ASN A 296 -8.59 -35.67 1.05
C ASN A 296 -8.42 -34.16 1.16
N ASN A 297 -9.14 -33.51 2.09
CA ASN A 297 -9.16 -32.06 2.17
C ASN A 297 -7.94 -31.45 2.88
N ILE A 298 -7.32 -32.19 3.80
CA ILE A 298 -6.18 -31.72 4.57
C ILE A 298 -4.91 -32.46 4.17
N THR A 299 -4.82 -33.78 4.38
CA THR A 299 -3.57 -34.53 4.19
C THR A 299 -3.13 -34.52 2.73
N ASP A 300 -4.00 -34.87 1.80
CA ASP A 300 -3.67 -34.98 0.38
C ASP A 300 -3.59 -33.57 -0.27
N ASN A 301 -4.54 -32.71 0.07
CA ASN A 301 -4.59 -31.36 -0.50
C ASN A 301 -3.35 -30.52 -0.13
N TYR A 302 -2.80 -30.68 1.08
CA TYR A 302 -1.61 -29.93 1.52
C TYR A 302 -0.35 -30.78 1.57
N SER A 303 -0.29 -31.89 0.81
CA SER A 303 0.87 -32.78 0.75
C SER A 303 2.18 -32.08 0.34
N ASP A 304 2.10 -30.99 -0.42
CA ASP A 304 3.24 -30.15 -0.82
C ASP A 304 3.74 -29.21 0.30
N TYR A 305 3.05 -29.16 1.45
CA TYR A 305 3.35 -28.24 2.57
C TYR A 305 3.54 -28.98 3.87
N THR A 306 4.24 -30.11 3.85
CA THR A 306 4.51 -30.90 5.05
C THR A 306 5.54 -30.23 5.96
N GLN A 307 5.53 -30.59 7.25
CA GLN A 307 6.47 -30.05 8.25
C GLN A 307 7.93 -30.37 7.93
N ASP A 308 8.19 -31.48 7.25
CA ASP A 308 9.54 -31.88 6.83
C ASP A 308 10.05 -31.03 5.68
N GLN A 309 9.16 -30.48 4.87
CA GLN A 309 9.51 -29.62 3.74
C GLN A 309 9.61 -28.14 4.17
N PHE A 310 8.69 -27.69 5.02
CA PHE A 310 8.61 -26.29 5.44
C PHE A 310 8.41 -26.14 6.95
N VAL A 311 9.47 -25.77 7.66
CA VAL A 311 9.43 -25.55 9.12
C VAL A 311 8.57 -24.35 9.53
N ASN A 312 8.34 -23.41 8.61
CA ASN A 312 7.60 -22.17 8.82
C ASN A 312 6.11 -22.25 8.42
N ILE A 313 5.63 -23.39 7.92
CA ILE A 313 4.24 -23.55 7.49
C ILE A 313 3.62 -24.75 8.21
N ARG A 314 2.43 -24.58 8.77
CA ARG A 314 1.63 -25.66 9.35
C ARG A 314 0.16 -25.48 9.07
N ILE A 315 -0.51 -26.63 8.84
CA ILE A 315 -1.95 -26.70 8.58
C ILE A 315 -2.61 -27.37 9.79
N TYR A 316 -3.66 -26.75 10.29
CA TYR A 316 -4.42 -27.23 11.45
C TYR A 316 -5.89 -27.37 11.08
N SER A 317 -6.44 -28.52 11.38
CA SER A 317 -7.85 -28.87 11.22
C SER A 317 -8.23 -29.94 12.20
N ASP A 318 -9.49 -30.07 12.56
CA ASP A 318 -9.95 -31.20 13.37
C ASP A 318 -9.84 -32.48 12.56
N THR A 319 -9.33 -33.55 13.17
CA THR A 319 -9.18 -34.87 12.52
C THR A 319 -10.48 -35.67 12.49
N ASN A 320 -11.47 -35.29 13.31
CA ASN A 320 -12.78 -35.92 13.36
C ASN A 320 -13.67 -35.37 12.24
N ASN A 321 -14.09 -36.21 11.30
CA ASN A 321 -14.94 -35.81 10.18
C ASN A 321 -16.36 -35.37 10.60
N GLU A 322 -16.81 -35.68 11.84
CA GLU A 322 -18.05 -35.13 12.38
C GLU A 322 -17.90 -33.66 12.84
N HIS A 323 -16.66 -33.21 13.09
CA HIS A 323 -16.30 -31.84 13.43
C HIS A 323 -15.84 -31.10 12.16
N TYR A 324 -16.71 -30.99 11.18
CA TYR A 324 -16.37 -30.64 9.80
C TYR A 324 -16.25 -29.16 9.51
N THR A 325 -16.73 -28.28 10.40
CA THR A 325 -16.56 -26.81 10.30
C THR A 325 -16.18 -26.20 11.66
N PHE A 326 -15.66 -24.98 11.61
CA PHE A 326 -15.31 -24.20 12.79
C PHE A 326 -16.47 -24.09 13.78
N GLU A 327 -17.69 -23.79 13.30
CA GLU A 327 -18.87 -23.66 14.17
C GLU A 327 -19.23 -24.96 14.85
N VAL A 328 -19.07 -26.10 14.15
CA VAL A 328 -19.32 -27.43 14.73
C VAL A 328 -18.30 -27.74 15.82
N CYS A 329 -17.02 -27.41 15.59
CA CYS A 329 -15.96 -27.60 16.59
C CYS A 329 -16.19 -26.72 17.83
N ILE A 330 -16.54 -25.46 17.66
CA ILE A 330 -16.87 -24.56 18.79
C ILE A 330 -18.10 -25.05 19.53
N TYR A 331 -19.13 -25.52 18.82
CA TYR A 331 -20.34 -26.03 19.44
C TYR A 331 -20.07 -27.31 20.25
N ALA A 332 -19.30 -28.24 19.71
CA ALA A 332 -18.98 -29.49 20.37
C ALA A 332 -18.31 -29.29 21.74
N GLU A 333 -17.36 -28.38 21.82
CA GLU A 333 -16.64 -28.08 23.06
C GLU A 333 -17.46 -27.23 24.07
N ASN A 334 -18.50 -26.54 23.60
CA ASN A 334 -19.21 -25.51 24.37
C ASN A 334 -20.72 -25.74 24.48
N GLN A 335 -21.20 -26.94 24.16
CA GLN A 335 -22.63 -27.26 24.03
C GLN A 335 -23.44 -26.88 25.27
N GLU A 336 -22.93 -27.18 26.49
CA GLU A 336 -23.69 -27.02 27.74
C GLU A 336 -24.24 -25.60 27.92
N TRP A 337 -23.45 -24.59 27.59
CA TRP A 337 -23.87 -23.20 27.75
C TRP A 337 -24.37 -22.56 26.46
N LEU A 338 -23.93 -23.02 25.28
CA LEU A 338 -24.42 -22.51 23.99
C LEU A 338 -25.93 -22.79 23.84
N ASP A 339 -26.41 -23.96 24.22
CA ASP A 339 -27.84 -24.31 24.19
C ASP A 339 -28.69 -23.36 25.07
N THR A 340 -28.09 -22.74 26.08
CA THR A 340 -28.78 -21.79 26.97
C THR A 340 -28.74 -20.37 26.48
N LEU A 341 -27.73 -19.97 25.73
CA LEU A 341 -27.48 -18.59 25.26
C LEU A 341 -28.15 -18.30 23.92
N ILE A 342 -27.89 -19.14 22.95
CA ILE A 342 -28.34 -18.95 21.58
C ILE A 342 -29.70 -19.65 21.42
N ARG A 343 -30.75 -18.84 21.34
CA ARG A 343 -32.09 -19.35 21.02
C ARG A 343 -32.32 -19.27 19.52
N PRO A 344 -32.45 -20.37 18.78
CA PRO A 344 -32.70 -20.37 17.34
C PRO A 344 -33.95 -19.56 17.03
N ARG A 345 -33.84 -18.53 16.22
CA ARG A 345 -35.00 -17.82 15.67
C ARG A 345 -35.59 -18.68 14.55
N LEU A 346 -36.82 -19.10 14.72
CA LEU A 346 -37.89 -19.56 13.80
C LEU A 346 -37.55 -20.37 12.51
N ARG A 347 -36.35 -20.42 12.02
CA ARG A 347 -35.98 -21.17 10.79
C ARG A 347 -35.07 -22.38 10.97
N THR A 348 -34.37 -22.48 12.12
CA THR A 348 -33.49 -23.59 12.44
C THR A 348 -33.96 -24.22 13.73
N ASN A 349 -34.16 -25.54 13.73
CA ASN A 349 -34.67 -26.26 14.93
C ASN A 349 -33.60 -26.53 15.99
N THR A 350 -32.34 -26.13 15.76
CA THR A 350 -31.22 -26.40 16.66
C THR A 350 -30.28 -25.18 16.75
N VAL A 351 -29.57 -25.07 17.89
CA VAL A 351 -28.54 -24.04 18.09
C VAL A 351 -27.43 -24.18 17.05
N LEU A 352 -26.93 -25.36 16.82
CA LEU A 352 -25.92 -25.65 15.81
C LEU A 352 -26.37 -25.19 14.40
N GLY A 353 -27.62 -25.52 14.02
CA GLY A 353 -28.18 -25.06 12.74
C GLY A 353 -28.26 -23.52 12.62
N TYR A 354 -28.48 -22.83 13.73
CA TYR A 354 -28.44 -21.38 13.77
C TYR A 354 -26.99 -20.85 13.63
N MET A 355 -26.04 -21.45 14.33
CA MET A 355 -24.61 -21.10 14.24
C MET A 355 -24.08 -21.23 12.82
N THR A 356 -24.31 -22.37 12.18
CA THR A 356 -23.83 -22.62 10.81
C THR A 356 -24.50 -21.74 9.74
N ALA A 357 -25.74 -21.31 9.98
CA ALA A 357 -26.46 -20.41 9.08
C ALA A 357 -26.11 -18.91 9.27
N ASN A 358 -25.55 -18.53 10.42
CA ASN A 358 -25.30 -17.13 10.79
C ASN A 358 -23.89 -16.96 11.39
N LYS A 359 -22.90 -17.50 10.73
CA LYS A 359 -21.51 -17.65 11.20
C LYS A 359 -20.93 -16.41 11.87
N ALA A 360 -20.79 -15.29 11.14
CA ALA A 360 -20.20 -14.06 11.65
C ALA A 360 -21.04 -13.39 12.75
N GLU A 361 -22.37 -13.42 12.63
CA GLU A 361 -23.28 -12.86 13.64
C GLU A 361 -23.14 -13.58 14.98
N VAL A 362 -23.11 -14.93 14.95
CA VAL A 362 -22.92 -15.75 16.15
C VAL A 362 -21.53 -15.54 16.74
N ALA A 363 -20.51 -15.49 15.93
CA ALA A 363 -19.14 -15.20 16.39
C ALA A 363 -19.09 -13.85 17.15
N TYR A 364 -19.73 -12.83 16.61
CA TYR A 364 -19.81 -11.53 17.26
C TYR A 364 -20.62 -11.56 18.57
N GLU A 365 -21.74 -12.30 18.61
CA GLU A 365 -22.54 -12.51 19.82
C GLU A 365 -21.70 -13.21 20.92
N LEU A 366 -20.97 -14.25 20.56
CA LEU A 366 -20.08 -14.98 21.47
C LEU A 366 -18.95 -14.10 22.00
N LEU A 367 -18.30 -13.35 21.12
CA LEU A 367 -17.27 -12.38 21.51
C LEU A 367 -17.80 -11.35 22.52
N SER A 368 -19.00 -10.83 22.28
CA SER A 368 -19.58 -9.78 23.10
C SER A 368 -20.08 -10.26 24.47
N THR A 369 -20.51 -11.52 24.57
CA THR A 369 -21.21 -12.04 25.76
C THR A 369 -20.39 -13.01 26.58
N LYS A 370 -19.51 -13.82 25.95
CA LYS A 370 -18.86 -14.99 26.55
C LYS A 370 -17.41 -15.18 26.13
N ALA A 371 -16.73 -14.16 25.64
CA ALA A 371 -15.35 -14.24 25.13
C ALA A 371 -14.40 -15.06 26.01
N ASN A 372 -14.44 -14.83 27.33
CA ASN A 372 -13.55 -15.48 28.31
C ASN A 372 -13.98 -16.89 28.73
N SER A 373 -15.14 -17.35 28.27
CA SER A 373 -15.70 -18.66 28.66
C SER A 373 -15.65 -19.68 27.53
N ILE A 374 -15.18 -19.28 26.35
CA ILE A 374 -15.10 -20.16 25.19
C ILE A 374 -13.99 -21.17 25.44
N ILE A 375 -14.35 -22.45 25.45
CA ILE A 375 -13.41 -23.58 25.41
C ILE A 375 -12.91 -23.67 23.97
N VAL A 376 -11.59 -23.61 23.81
CA VAL A 376 -10.96 -23.57 22.49
C VAL A 376 -10.77 -25.00 21.99
N PRO A 377 -11.19 -25.35 20.76
CA PRO A 377 -10.91 -26.66 20.16
C PRO A 377 -9.41 -26.96 20.07
N GLN A 378 -9.02 -28.23 20.26
CA GLN A 378 -7.61 -28.59 20.41
C GLN A 378 -6.72 -28.18 19.22
N TYR A 379 -7.20 -28.39 17.98
CA TYR A 379 -6.41 -28.01 16.79
C TYR A 379 -6.14 -26.51 16.69
N ILE A 380 -7.04 -25.68 17.22
CA ILE A 380 -6.85 -24.22 17.29
C ILE A 380 -5.84 -23.87 18.38
N GLN A 381 -5.92 -24.53 19.55
CA GLN A 381 -4.93 -24.37 20.62
C GLN A 381 -3.51 -24.70 20.12
N ASP A 382 -3.38 -25.79 19.36
CA ASP A 382 -2.11 -26.23 18.78
C ASP A 382 -1.57 -25.19 17.77
N ALA A 383 -2.46 -24.66 16.92
CA ALA A 383 -2.12 -23.59 15.96
C ALA A 383 -1.61 -22.33 16.66
N ILE A 384 -2.35 -21.87 17.67
CA ILE A 384 -2.01 -20.68 18.46
C ILE A 384 -0.68 -20.88 19.21
N THR A 385 -0.51 -22.01 19.84
CA THR A 385 0.72 -22.32 20.59
C THR A 385 1.93 -22.36 19.67
N TRP A 386 1.78 -23.00 18.51
CA TRP A 386 2.88 -23.09 17.56
C TRP A 386 3.24 -21.73 16.93
N ILE A 387 2.26 -20.94 16.54
CA ILE A 387 2.54 -19.64 15.90
C ILE A 387 3.17 -18.64 16.88
N ASP A 388 2.78 -18.72 18.16
CA ASP A 388 3.29 -17.82 19.20
C ASP A 388 4.76 -18.12 19.54
N ALA A 389 5.15 -19.37 19.62
CA ALA A 389 6.53 -19.81 19.82
C ALA A 389 7.46 -19.28 18.72
#